data_9c25b57f841daab5df42464b17276bd4
#
_entry.id   9c25b57f841daab5df42464b17276bd4
#
_cell.length_a   1.000
_cell.length_b   1.000
_cell.length_c   1.000
_cell.angle_alpha   90.00
_cell.angle_beta   90.00
_cell.angle_gamma   90.00
#
_symmetry.space_group_name_H-M   'P 1'
#
loop_
_entity.id
_entity.type
_entity.pdbx_description
1 polymer ?
#
loop_
_entity_poly.entity_id
_entity_poly.type
_entity_poly.pdbx_seq_one_letter_code
_entity_poly.pdbx_strand_id
1 'polypeptide(L)'
;MASENARNFIDIGSISLLFSAKAVILHTVMDKNIKNIIFDLGGVLVGLNPERCIKAFREIGCGVLASYVEEHRTEDLFLETELGHIGEGEFCNEVRRIAHTDTPDKDIVWAWNQLLTGITHEKLLRLARLKQQGYRLFLLSNTNSMHWNRCRDNFFTACGLRASDYFEHIFLSYEMHMAKPDVEIFNEALAIAGINAAETIFIDDSEANCIAAEKAGISTLHETSGHRWLYEI
;
A
#
# COMPACT_ATOMS: atom_id res chain seq x y z
N MET A 1 -1.03 32.79 37.19
CA MET A 1 0.01 32.80 36.14
C MET A 1 -0.38 31.71 35.15
N ALA A 2 -0.99 32.13 34.05
CA ALA A 2 -1.48 31.24 32.98
C ALA A 2 -0.34 31.10 31.96
N SER A 3 0.02 29.88 31.58
CA SER A 3 0.93 29.61 30.48
C SER A 3 0.11 29.14 29.28
N GLU A 4 0.08 29.96 28.27
CA GLU A 4 -0.52 29.74 26.96
C GLU A 4 0.19 28.61 26.23
N ASN A 5 -0.56 27.59 25.89
CA ASN A 5 -0.17 26.60 24.87
C ASN A 5 -0.53 27.19 23.49
N ALA A 6 0.42 27.86 22.86
CA ALA A 6 0.34 28.22 21.45
C ALA A 6 0.47 26.95 20.59
N ARG A 7 -0.66 26.46 20.07
CA ARG A 7 -0.67 25.50 18.97
C ARG A 7 -0.24 26.24 17.70
N ASN A 8 0.95 25.95 17.21
CA ASN A 8 1.41 26.39 15.91
C ASN A 8 0.55 25.76 14.82
N PHE A 9 -0.46 26.49 14.37
CA PHE A 9 -1.10 26.24 13.08
C PHE A 9 -0.09 26.65 12.01
N ILE A 10 0.52 25.67 11.34
CA ILE A 10 1.27 25.93 10.11
C ILE A 10 0.23 26.31 9.05
N ASP A 11 0.23 27.57 8.67
CA ASP A 11 -0.58 28.11 7.58
C ASP A 11 -0.17 27.48 6.25
N ILE A 12 -0.97 26.54 5.77
CA ILE A 12 -0.79 25.82 4.50
C ILE A 12 -0.94 26.79 3.29
N GLY A 13 -1.41 28.02 3.51
CA GLY A 13 -1.53 29.06 2.49
C GLY A 13 -0.20 29.56 1.93
N SER A 14 0.89 29.46 2.71
CA SER A 14 2.21 30.00 2.30
C SER A 14 3.01 29.08 1.37
N ILE A 15 2.61 27.84 1.19
CA ILE A 15 3.28 26.88 0.27
C ILE A 15 2.75 27.03 -1.17
N SER A 16 1.63 27.72 -1.37
CA SER A 16 0.98 27.90 -2.68
C SER A 16 1.73 28.85 -3.64
N LEU A 17 2.71 29.62 -3.18
CA LEU A 17 3.31 30.71 -3.97
C LEU A 17 4.63 30.37 -4.70
N LEU A 18 5.16 29.16 -4.58
CA LEU A 18 6.45 28.77 -5.19
C LEU A 18 6.36 27.88 -6.44
N PHE A 19 5.17 27.51 -6.89
CA PHE A 19 4.98 26.69 -8.09
C PHE A 19 4.13 27.36 -9.16
N SER A 20 4.38 28.62 -9.46
CA SER A 20 3.89 29.28 -10.67
C SER A 20 4.99 29.22 -11.72
N ALA A 21 4.90 28.32 -12.67
CA ALA A 21 5.14 28.38 -14.10
C ALA A 21 5.54 27.02 -14.67
N LYS A 22 4.70 26.52 -15.57
CA LYS A 22 4.84 25.29 -16.40
C LYS A 22 4.36 23.97 -15.79
N ALA A 23 3.19 23.91 -15.24
CA ALA A 23 2.38 22.70 -15.32
C ALA A 23 1.51 22.83 -16.60
N VAL A 24 1.90 22.16 -17.65
CA VAL A 24 0.96 21.79 -18.72
C VAL A 24 -0.04 20.85 -18.05
N ILE A 25 -1.24 21.37 -17.79
CA ILE A 25 -2.33 20.60 -17.21
C ILE A 25 -2.82 19.63 -18.27
N LEU A 26 -2.23 18.45 -18.32
CA LEU A 26 -2.88 17.30 -18.94
C LEU A 26 -3.94 16.84 -17.94
N HIS A 27 -5.08 17.51 -17.92
CA HIS A 27 -6.27 17.00 -17.28
C HIS A 27 -6.75 15.81 -18.12
N THR A 28 -6.30 14.63 -17.78
CA THR A 28 -7.10 13.45 -18.05
C THR A 28 -8.33 13.62 -17.17
N VAL A 29 -9.45 13.95 -17.80
CA VAL A 29 -10.71 14.21 -17.09
C VAL A 29 -11.15 12.87 -16.54
N MET A 30 -10.93 12.61 -15.25
CA MET A 30 -11.61 11.51 -14.55
C MET A 30 -13.11 11.62 -14.85
N ASP A 31 -13.76 10.49 -15.05
CA ASP A 31 -15.21 10.48 -15.18
C ASP A 31 -15.80 11.26 -14.00
N LYS A 32 -16.64 12.25 -14.31
CA LYS A 32 -17.26 13.14 -13.31
C LYS A 32 -18.09 12.40 -12.26
N ASN A 33 -18.37 11.13 -12.51
CA ASN A 33 -19.11 10.26 -11.59
C ASN A 33 -18.22 9.64 -10.51
N ILE A 34 -16.89 9.62 -10.66
CA ILE A 34 -15.99 9.01 -9.67
C ILE A 34 -15.94 9.87 -8.40
N LYS A 35 -16.23 9.24 -7.27
CA LYS A 35 -16.21 9.82 -5.92
C LYS A 35 -15.23 9.10 -5.00
N ASN A 36 -14.97 7.83 -5.28
CA ASN A 36 -14.20 6.93 -4.44
C ASN A 36 -12.96 6.43 -5.19
N ILE A 37 -11.81 6.41 -4.52
CA ILE A 37 -10.55 5.91 -5.06
C ILE A 37 -10.03 4.84 -4.11
N ILE A 38 -9.84 3.64 -4.61
CA ILE A 38 -9.20 2.53 -3.89
C ILE A 38 -7.78 2.39 -4.44
N PHE A 39 -6.77 2.47 -3.59
CA PHE A 39 -5.37 2.29 -3.94
C PHE A 39 -4.88 0.92 -3.51
N ASP A 40 -4.09 0.27 -4.35
CA ASP A 40 -3.17 -0.75 -3.85
C ASP A 40 -1.98 -0.09 -3.10
N LEU A 41 -1.26 -0.90 -2.33
CA LEU A 41 -0.11 -0.48 -1.55
C LEU A 41 1.21 -0.69 -2.30
N GLY A 42 1.57 -1.93 -2.58
CA GLY A 42 2.81 -2.31 -3.23
C GLY A 42 2.81 -1.96 -4.72
N GLY A 43 3.93 -1.46 -5.28
CA GLY A 43 3.96 -1.05 -6.69
C GLY A 43 3.21 0.25 -7.00
N VAL A 44 2.16 0.59 -6.25
CA VAL A 44 1.36 1.82 -6.42
C VAL A 44 1.81 2.92 -5.46
N LEU A 45 1.61 2.74 -4.17
CA LEU A 45 1.99 3.73 -3.15
C LEU A 45 3.41 3.50 -2.65
N VAL A 46 3.71 2.27 -2.24
CA VAL A 46 5.01 1.85 -1.71
C VAL A 46 5.83 1.23 -2.83
N GLY A 47 7.06 1.71 -2.99
CA GLY A 47 8.00 1.09 -3.92
C GLY A 47 8.45 -0.29 -3.43
N LEU A 48 8.66 -1.22 -4.36
CA LEU A 48 9.13 -2.57 -4.11
C LEU A 48 10.55 -2.77 -4.67
N ASN A 49 11.39 -3.49 -3.95
CA ASN A 49 12.73 -3.87 -4.38
C ASN A 49 13.06 -5.31 -3.97
N PRO A 50 12.72 -6.30 -4.81
CA PRO A 50 13.00 -7.71 -4.54
C PRO A 50 14.49 -7.99 -4.32
N GLU A 51 15.40 -7.32 -5.03
CA GLU A 51 16.85 -7.53 -4.90
C GLU A 51 17.37 -7.22 -3.48
N ARG A 52 16.82 -6.16 -2.85
CA ARG A 52 17.17 -5.83 -1.47
C ARG A 52 16.71 -6.91 -0.49
N CYS A 53 15.51 -7.45 -0.69
CA CYS A 53 14.96 -8.53 0.12
C CYS A 53 15.79 -9.81 -0.05
N ILE A 54 16.08 -10.20 -1.29
CA ILE A 54 16.92 -11.34 -1.64
C ILE A 54 18.31 -11.24 -0.97
N LYS A 55 18.95 -10.07 -1.10
CA LYS A 55 20.24 -9.81 -0.47
C LYS A 55 20.17 -9.95 1.05
N ALA A 56 19.15 -9.37 1.67
CA ALA A 56 18.97 -9.43 3.11
C ALA A 56 18.75 -10.85 3.63
N PHE A 57 17.94 -11.66 2.96
CA PHE A 57 17.78 -13.07 3.31
C PHE A 57 19.10 -13.86 3.21
N ARG A 58 19.92 -13.58 2.20
CA ARG A 58 21.25 -14.19 2.08
C ARG A 58 22.19 -13.75 3.23
N GLU A 59 22.16 -12.48 3.62
CA GLU A 59 22.99 -11.92 4.69
C GLU A 59 22.69 -12.56 6.04
N ILE A 60 21.44 -12.91 6.32
CA ILE A 60 21.04 -13.56 7.58
C ILE A 60 21.11 -15.11 7.54
N GLY A 61 21.67 -15.69 6.49
CA GLY A 61 21.81 -17.15 6.33
C GLY A 61 20.56 -17.87 5.86
N CYS A 62 19.54 -17.16 5.40
CA CYS A 62 18.28 -17.71 4.88
C CYS A 62 18.23 -17.72 3.35
N GLY A 63 19.29 -18.14 2.68
CA GLY A 63 19.43 -18.10 1.23
C GLY A 63 18.35 -18.86 0.45
N VAL A 64 17.74 -19.89 1.03
CA VAL A 64 16.62 -20.62 0.42
C VAL A 64 15.39 -19.71 0.26
N LEU A 65 15.13 -18.80 1.21
CA LEU A 65 14.04 -17.82 1.10
C LEU A 65 14.33 -16.76 0.02
N ALA A 66 15.61 -16.43 -0.19
CA ALA A 66 16.02 -15.59 -1.30
C ALA A 66 15.59 -16.18 -2.64
N SER A 67 15.76 -17.51 -2.82
CA SER A 67 15.31 -18.20 -4.04
C SER A 67 13.79 -18.16 -4.20
N TYR A 68 13.01 -18.26 -3.11
CA TYR A 68 11.55 -18.13 -3.17
C TYR A 68 11.11 -16.74 -3.66
N VAL A 69 11.78 -15.69 -3.21
CA VAL A 69 11.52 -14.32 -3.68
C VAL A 69 11.92 -14.16 -5.15
N GLU A 70 13.08 -14.73 -5.58
CA GLU A 70 13.57 -14.70 -6.97
C GLU A 70 12.60 -15.40 -7.93
N GLU A 71 12.04 -16.55 -7.53
CA GLU A 71 11.13 -17.36 -8.32
C GLU A 71 9.67 -16.89 -8.27
N HIS A 72 9.38 -15.81 -7.52
CA HIS A 72 8.03 -15.34 -7.25
C HIS A 72 7.11 -16.45 -6.71
N ARG A 73 7.66 -17.33 -5.89
CA ARG A 73 6.93 -18.43 -5.26
C ARG A 73 6.10 -17.87 -4.10
N THR A 74 4.88 -17.45 -4.43
CA THR A 74 3.92 -16.94 -3.44
C THR A 74 3.03 -18.05 -2.87
N GLU A 75 3.09 -19.26 -3.42
CA GLU A 75 2.07 -20.30 -3.28
C GLU A 75 2.04 -21.01 -1.92
N ASP A 76 3.07 -20.83 -1.06
CA ASP A 76 3.14 -21.51 0.23
C ASP A 76 3.15 -20.50 1.39
N LEU A 77 4.33 -20.25 1.96
CA LEU A 77 4.51 -19.45 3.17
C LEU A 77 4.03 -18.00 3.04
N PHE A 78 4.28 -17.37 1.90
CA PHE A 78 3.93 -15.97 1.69
C PHE A 78 2.42 -15.78 1.56
N LEU A 79 1.74 -16.65 0.79
CA LEU A 79 0.30 -16.61 0.63
C LEU A 79 -0.43 -16.87 1.97
N GLU A 80 0.00 -17.87 2.74
CA GLU A 80 -0.57 -18.16 4.06
C GLU A 80 -0.46 -16.97 5.01
N THR A 81 0.67 -16.23 4.91
CA THR A 81 0.90 -15.02 5.70
C THR A 81 0.01 -13.85 5.20
N GLU A 82 -0.17 -13.72 3.89
CA GLU A 82 -1.03 -12.68 3.28
C GLU A 82 -2.52 -12.95 3.47
N LEU A 83 -2.92 -14.22 3.66
CA LEU A 83 -4.28 -14.59 4.04
C LEU A 83 -4.52 -14.54 5.55
N GLY A 84 -3.46 -14.26 6.35
CA GLY A 84 -3.55 -14.21 7.79
C GLY A 84 -3.78 -15.57 8.46
N HIS A 85 -3.53 -16.68 7.74
CA HIS A 85 -3.61 -18.02 8.30
C HIS A 85 -2.45 -18.30 9.25
N ILE A 86 -1.30 -17.65 9.02
CA ILE A 86 -0.15 -17.67 9.91
C ILE A 86 0.28 -16.25 10.28
N GLY A 87 0.70 -16.07 11.52
CA GLY A 87 1.21 -14.81 12.05
C GLY A 87 2.73 -14.67 11.94
N GLU A 88 3.27 -13.54 12.40
CA GLU A 88 4.72 -13.24 12.37
C GLU A 88 5.57 -14.33 13.03
N GLY A 89 5.17 -14.84 14.20
CA GLY A 89 5.92 -15.88 14.91
C GLY A 89 5.95 -17.21 14.17
N GLU A 90 4.83 -17.62 13.56
CA GLU A 90 4.73 -18.84 12.76
C GLU A 90 5.52 -18.70 11.46
N PHE A 91 5.43 -17.54 10.79
CA PHE A 91 6.26 -17.20 9.66
C PHE A 91 7.75 -17.36 9.97
N CYS A 92 8.22 -16.75 11.08
CA CYS A 92 9.61 -16.84 11.50
C CYS A 92 10.04 -18.28 11.84
N ASN A 93 9.16 -19.06 12.48
CA ASN A 93 9.41 -20.47 12.76
C ASN A 93 9.57 -21.28 11.46
N GLU A 94 8.70 -21.03 10.48
CA GLU A 94 8.75 -21.74 9.19
C GLU A 94 9.99 -21.34 8.39
N VAL A 95 10.39 -20.06 8.40
CA VAL A 95 11.66 -19.61 7.81
C VAL A 95 12.84 -20.36 8.41
N ARG A 96 12.92 -20.48 9.74
CA ARG A 96 13.97 -21.23 10.41
C ARG A 96 13.98 -22.70 10.02
N ARG A 97 12.80 -23.31 9.96
CA ARG A 97 12.65 -24.72 9.56
C ARG A 97 13.16 -24.96 8.14
N ILE A 98 12.77 -24.09 7.19
CA ILE A 98 13.15 -24.20 5.77
C ILE A 98 14.64 -23.93 5.56
N ALA A 99 15.17 -22.89 6.24
CA ALA A 99 16.56 -22.45 6.08
C ALA A 99 17.54 -23.23 6.97
N HIS A 100 17.06 -24.12 7.85
CA HIS A 100 17.88 -24.86 8.82
C HIS A 100 18.78 -23.91 9.66
N THR A 101 18.20 -22.86 10.23
CA THR A 101 18.92 -21.79 10.97
C THR A 101 18.21 -21.47 12.28
N ASP A 102 18.95 -20.84 13.21
CA ASP A 102 18.44 -20.30 14.47
C ASP A 102 18.31 -18.75 14.40
N THR A 103 18.19 -18.18 13.21
CA THR A 103 18.12 -16.73 13.00
C THR A 103 16.98 -16.11 13.82
N PRO A 104 17.26 -15.04 14.59
CA PRO A 104 16.23 -14.37 15.40
C PRO A 104 15.09 -13.77 14.57
N ASP A 105 13.88 -13.75 15.13
CA ASP A 105 12.68 -13.20 14.48
C ASP A 105 12.91 -11.80 13.92
N LYS A 106 13.52 -10.90 14.74
CA LYS A 106 13.81 -9.53 14.34
C LYS A 106 14.64 -9.43 13.04
N ASP A 107 15.55 -10.37 12.82
CA ASP A 107 16.44 -10.37 11.65
C ASP A 107 15.70 -10.94 10.43
N ILE A 108 14.83 -11.93 10.62
CA ILE A 108 13.94 -12.47 9.58
C ILE A 108 12.95 -11.39 9.13
N VAL A 109 12.25 -10.75 10.08
CA VAL A 109 11.30 -9.66 9.81
C VAL A 109 12.00 -8.47 9.15
N TRP A 110 13.22 -8.14 9.60
CA TRP A 110 14.03 -7.11 8.96
C TRP A 110 14.32 -7.45 7.49
N ALA A 111 14.77 -8.68 7.21
CA ALA A 111 15.10 -9.11 5.85
C ALA A 111 13.86 -9.09 4.95
N TRP A 112 12.72 -9.59 5.42
CA TRP A 112 11.46 -9.58 4.70
C TRP A 112 11.01 -8.14 4.37
N ASN A 113 11.11 -7.23 5.34
CA ASN A 113 10.77 -5.82 5.18
C ASN A 113 11.71 -5.04 4.23
N GLN A 114 12.88 -5.62 3.82
CA GLN A 114 13.73 -4.98 2.80
C GLN A 114 13.09 -4.96 1.40
N LEU A 115 12.01 -5.70 1.18
CA LEU A 115 11.19 -5.60 -0.02
C LEU A 115 10.65 -4.17 -0.22
N LEU A 116 10.33 -3.47 0.88
CA LEU A 116 9.65 -2.19 0.86
C LEU A 116 10.65 -1.03 0.84
N THR A 117 10.49 -0.09 -0.11
CA THR A 117 11.42 1.04 -0.24
C THR A 117 10.90 2.35 0.33
N GLY A 118 9.59 2.45 0.56
CA GLY A 118 8.94 3.63 1.12
C GLY A 118 7.92 4.28 0.19
N ILE A 119 7.34 5.40 0.65
CA ILE A 119 6.40 6.23 -0.10
C ILE A 119 7.06 7.58 -0.37
N THR A 120 7.02 8.07 -1.60
CA THR A 120 7.57 9.39 -1.92
C THR A 120 6.69 10.51 -1.34
N HIS A 121 7.32 11.63 -1.00
CA HIS A 121 6.58 12.80 -0.49
C HIS A 121 5.53 13.31 -1.50
N GLU A 122 5.81 13.22 -2.79
CA GLU A 122 4.89 13.59 -3.86
C GLU A 122 3.59 12.77 -3.81
N LYS A 123 3.69 11.44 -3.59
CA LYS A 123 2.52 10.55 -3.45
C LYS A 123 1.67 10.93 -2.24
N LEU A 124 2.31 11.18 -1.08
CA LEU A 124 1.60 11.60 0.13
C LEU A 124 0.88 12.95 -0.05
N LEU A 125 1.54 13.92 -0.70
CA LEU A 125 0.91 15.19 -1.04
C LEU A 125 -0.26 15.02 -2.02
N ARG A 126 -0.14 14.11 -3.00
CA ARG A 126 -1.23 13.83 -3.94
C ARG A 126 -2.44 13.22 -3.24
N LEU A 127 -2.24 12.25 -2.35
CA LEU A 127 -3.33 11.68 -1.53
C LEU A 127 -4.05 12.79 -0.74
N ALA A 128 -3.30 13.66 -0.07
CA ALA A 128 -3.89 14.78 0.68
C ALA A 128 -4.70 15.74 -0.21
N ARG A 129 -4.21 16.03 -1.43
CA ARG A 129 -4.92 16.87 -2.40
C ARG A 129 -6.20 16.22 -2.90
N LEU A 130 -6.18 14.93 -3.23
CA LEU A 130 -7.37 14.19 -3.65
C LEU A 130 -8.46 14.25 -2.56
N LYS A 131 -8.08 14.07 -1.31
CA LYS A 131 -8.99 14.20 -0.17
C LYS A 131 -9.57 15.62 -0.05
N GLN A 132 -8.75 16.66 -0.22
CA GLN A 132 -9.19 18.06 -0.24
C GLN A 132 -10.13 18.39 -1.42
N GLN A 133 -9.99 17.68 -2.54
CA GLN A 133 -10.87 17.77 -3.71
C GLN A 133 -12.22 17.07 -3.50
N GLY A 134 -12.40 16.38 -2.37
CA GLY A 134 -13.65 15.72 -1.98
C GLY A 134 -13.73 14.25 -2.34
N TYR A 135 -12.65 13.63 -2.83
CA TYR A 135 -12.60 12.19 -3.05
C TYR A 135 -12.51 11.44 -1.72
N ARG A 136 -13.23 10.33 -1.63
CA ARG A 136 -13.08 9.35 -0.54
C ARG A 136 -11.96 8.39 -0.92
N LEU A 137 -10.97 8.24 -0.06
CA LEU A 137 -9.80 7.39 -0.34
C LEU A 137 -9.83 6.13 0.53
N PHE A 138 -9.50 5.02 -0.09
CA PHE A 138 -9.44 3.69 0.51
C PHE A 138 -8.14 3.00 0.12
N LEU A 139 -7.70 2.05 0.93
CA LEU A 139 -6.57 1.16 0.63
C LEU A 139 -7.10 -0.28 0.54
N LEU A 140 -6.68 -1.05 -0.47
CA LEU A 140 -6.95 -2.49 -0.59
C LEU A 140 -5.68 -3.21 -1.05
N SER A 141 -5.04 -3.96 -0.15
CA SER A 141 -3.72 -4.53 -0.39
C SER A 141 -3.64 -6.01 -0.04
N ASN A 142 -3.03 -6.80 -0.93
CA ASN A 142 -2.46 -8.08 -0.57
C ASN A 142 -1.18 -7.82 0.22
N THR A 143 -1.18 -8.13 1.50
CA THR A 143 -0.07 -7.83 2.40
C THR A 143 -0.15 -8.69 3.66
N ASN A 144 0.82 -8.53 4.53
CA ASN A 144 0.90 -9.20 5.83
C ASN A 144 1.17 -8.20 6.96
N SER A 145 1.03 -8.64 8.20
CA SER A 145 1.19 -7.78 9.37
C SER A 145 2.58 -7.13 9.48
N MET A 146 3.65 -7.83 9.08
CA MET A 146 5.03 -7.33 9.15
C MET A 146 5.23 -6.16 8.16
N HIS A 147 4.80 -6.33 6.91
CA HIS A 147 4.86 -5.29 5.88
C HIS A 147 3.95 -4.11 6.23
N TRP A 148 2.70 -4.39 6.65
CA TRP A 148 1.78 -3.32 7.01
C TRP A 148 2.27 -2.50 8.21
N ASN A 149 2.75 -3.13 9.28
CA ASN A 149 3.31 -2.43 10.43
C ASN A 149 4.49 -1.54 10.01
N ARG A 150 5.37 -2.03 9.13
CA ARG A 150 6.47 -1.23 8.58
C ARG A 150 5.97 -0.01 7.82
N CYS A 151 4.96 -0.17 6.96
CA CYS A 151 4.38 0.93 6.18
C CYS A 151 3.68 1.94 7.09
N ARG A 152 2.80 1.47 7.96
CA ARG A 152 2.02 2.31 8.89
C ARG A 152 2.92 3.17 9.77
N ASP A 153 3.96 2.59 10.34
CA ASP A 153 4.76 3.24 11.38
C ASP A 153 5.89 4.11 10.80
N ASN A 154 6.29 3.89 9.53
CA ASN A 154 7.45 4.57 8.98
C ASN A 154 7.19 5.35 7.68
N PHE A 155 6.18 5.00 6.87
CA PHE A 155 6.03 5.58 5.54
C PHE A 155 4.87 6.58 5.45
N PHE A 156 3.81 6.42 6.24
CA PHE A 156 2.68 7.35 6.27
C PHE A 156 2.84 8.51 7.28
N THR A 157 4.05 8.73 7.78
CA THR A 157 4.31 9.67 8.90
C THR A 157 4.66 11.09 8.46
N ALA A 158 4.57 11.42 7.16
CA ALA A 158 4.90 12.75 6.67
C ALA A 158 3.98 13.83 7.26
N CYS A 159 4.55 14.94 7.67
CA CYS A 159 3.82 16.10 8.22
C CYS A 159 2.99 15.78 9.48
N GLY A 160 3.36 14.74 10.23
CA GLY A 160 2.63 14.33 11.43
C GLY A 160 1.30 13.59 11.15
N LEU A 161 1.03 13.25 9.90
CA LEU A 161 -0.12 12.45 9.49
C LEU A 161 0.16 10.95 9.67
N ARG A 162 -0.91 10.16 9.67
CA ARG A 162 -0.90 8.69 9.73
C ARG A 162 -1.69 8.12 8.55
N ALA A 163 -1.59 6.83 8.29
CA ALA A 163 -2.37 6.18 7.24
C ALA A 163 -3.89 6.46 7.36
N SER A 164 -4.42 6.44 8.59
CA SER A 164 -5.84 6.77 8.88
C SER A 164 -6.24 8.22 8.59
N ASP A 165 -5.29 9.13 8.41
CA ASP A 165 -5.60 10.51 8.03
C ASP A 165 -5.79 10.64 6.52
N TYR A 166 -5.22 9.73 5.73
CA TYR A 166 -5.39 9.66 4.28
C TYR A 166 -6.62 8.84 3.88
N PHE A 167 -6.80 7.66 4.47
CA PHE A 167 -7.82 6.69 4.07
C PHE A 167 -8.97 6.62 5.05
N GLU A 168 -10.21 6.51 4.53
CA GLU A 168 -11.39 6.29 5.34
C GLU A 168 -11.47 4.85 5.85
N HIS A 169 -11.03 3.89 5.03
CA HIS A 169 -10.85 2.50 5.42
C HIS A 169 -9.62 1.90 4.76
N ILE A 170 -9.01 0.96 5.46
CA ILE A 170 -7.80 0.24 5.04
C ILE A 170 -8.14 -1.24 5.08
N PHE A 171 -8.18 -1.85 3.90
CA PHE A 171 -8.50 -3.26 3.70
C PHE A 171 -7.19 -4.03 3.48
N LEU A 172 -6.89 -4.95 4.37
CA LEU A 172 -5.67 -5.75 4.37
C LEU A 172 -6.04 -7.21 4.23
N SER A 173 -5.48 -7.89 3.24
CA SER A 173 -5.81 -9.28 2.91
C SER A 173 -5.74 -10.21 4.12
N TYR A 174 -4.70 -10.05 4.95
CA TYR A 174 -4.49 -10.87 6.15
C TYR A 174 -5.54 -10.64 7.26
N GLU A 175 -6.24 -9.49 7.27
CA GLU A 175 -7.34 -9.21 8.19
C GLU A 175 -8.69 -9.64 7.61
N MET A 176 -8.80 -9.58 6.27
CA MET A 176 -10.00 -10.00 5.55
C MET A 176 -10.06 -11.51 5.28
N HIS A 177 -8.94 -12.22 5.38
CA HIS A 177 -8.77 -13.62 4.98
C HIS A 177 -9.17 -13.86 3.52
N MET A 178 -8.93 -12.88 2.67
CA MET A 178 -9.23 -12.84 1.24
C MET A 178 -8.08 -12.14 0.52
N ALA A 179 -7.83 -12.51 -0.73
CA ALA A 179 -6.78 -11.89 -1.53
C ALA A 179 -7.28 -11.53 -2.94
N LYS A 180 -6.77 -10.45 -3.49
CA LYS A 180 -6.85 -10.17 -4.93
C LYS A 180 -6.06 -11.26 -5.68
N PRO A 181 -6.50 -11.75 -6.85
CA PRO A 181 -7.58 -11.22 -7.70
C PRO A 181 -8.96 -11.86 -7.49
N ASP A 182 -9.28 -12.44 -6.33
CA ASP A 182 -10.62 -12.95 -6.09
C ASP A 182 -11.63 -11.80 -6.09
N VAL A 183 -12.75 -11.97 -6.81
CA VAL A 183 -13.75 -10.89 -6.95
C VAL A 183 -14.43 -10.60 -5.61
N GLU A 184 -14.50 -11.58 -4.73
CA GLU A 184 -15.09 -11.52 -3.42
C GLU A 184 -14.50 -10.42 -2.53
N ILE A 185 -13.17 -10.20 -2.58
CA ILE A 185 -12.52 -9.17 -1.76
C ILE A 185 -12.97 -7.76 -2.17
N PHE A 186 -13.20 -7.52 -3.47
CA PHE A 186 -13.71 -6.23 -3.96
C PHE A 186 -15.15 -6.00 -3.53
N ASN A 187 -16.00 -7.02 -3.65
CA ASN A 187 -17.39 -6.95 -3.20
C ASN A 187 -17.50 -6.67 -1.70
N GLU A 188 -16.68 -7.34 -0.90
CA GLU A 188 -16.64 -7.15 0.56
C GLU A 188 -16.12 -5.75 0.90
N ALA A 189 -15.06 -5.27 0.25
CA ALA A 189 -14.53 -3.93 0.45
C ALA A 189 -15.57 -2.84 0.10
N LEU A 190 -16.30 -2.99 -1.00
CA LEU A 190 -17.39 -2.08 -1.37
C LEU A 190 -18.51 -2.07 -0.32
N ALA A 191 -18.90 -3.25 0.15
CA ALA A 191 -19.95 -3.41 1.15
C ALA A 191 -19.59 -2.77 2.49
N ILE A 192 -18.37 -3.05 3.01
CA ILE A 192 -17.89 -2.48 4.28
C ILE A 192 -17.73 -0.96 4.17
N ALA A 193 -17.19 -0.45 3.06
CA ALA A 193 -17.02 0.99 2.83
C ALA A 193 -18.34 1.72 2.57
N GLY A 194 -19.41 0.99 2.22
CA GLY A 194 -20.71 1.58 1.83
C GLY A 194 -20.59 2.45 0.58
N ILE A 195 -19.86 1.98 -0.44
CA ILE A 195 -19.60 2.72 -1.69
C ILE A 195 -20.12 1.98 -2.91
N ASN A 196 -20.44 2.74 -3.97
CA ASN A 196 -20.95 2.19 -5.22
C ASN A 196 -19.79 1.89 -6.18
N ALA A 197 -19.74 0.68 -6.73
CA ALA A 197 -18.73 0.28 -7.71
C ALA A 197 -18.65 1.24 -8.91
N ALA A 198 -19.79 1.66 -9.47
CA ALA A 198 -19.86 2.57 -10.62
C ALA A 198 -19.34 4.00 -10.32
N GLU A 199 -19.17 4.37 -9.05
CA GLU A 199 -18.60 5.64 -8.61
C GLU A 199 -17.17 5.48 -8.06
N THR A 200 -16.55 4.32 -8.28
CA THR A 200 -15.26 3.93 -7.69
C THR A 200 -14.24 3.62 -8.78
N ILE A 201 -13.01 4.08 -8.58
CA ILE A 201 -11.85 3.66 -9.37
C ILE A 201 -10.85 2.93 -8.46
N PHE A 202 -10.31 1.83 -8.96
CA PHE A 202 -9.25 1.04 -8.32
C PHE A 202 -7.94 1.22 -9.08
N ILE A 203 -6.85 1.42 -8.35
CA ILE A 203 -5.51 1.66 -8.90
C ILE A 203 -4.59 0.55 -8.39
N ASP A 204 -4.08 -0.27 -9.31
CA ASP A 204 -3.27 -1.44 -8.97
C ASP A 204 -2.22 -1.70 -10.07
N ASP A 205 -1.06 -2.23 -9.73
CA ASP A 205 0.01 -2.54 -10.67
C ASP A 205 -0.15 -3.94 -11.32
N SER A 206 -1.08 -4.75 -10.81
CA SER A 206 -1.43 -6.06 -11.36
C SER A 206 -2.63 -5.97 -12.31
N GLU A 207 -2.41 -6.35 -13.58
CA GLU A 207 -3.49 -6.44 -14.56
C GLU A 207 -4.58 -7.43 -14.12
N ALA A 208 -4.20 -8.55 -13.49
CA ALA A 208 -5.15 -9.54 -12.99
C ALA A 208 -6.08 -8.95 -11.91
N ASN A 209 -5.57 -8.13 -11.02
CA ASN A 209 -6.35 -7.43 -10.01
C ASN A 209 -7.31 -6.41 -10.63
N CYS A 210 -6.85 -5.66 -11.64
CA CYS A 210 -7.68 -4.73 -12.39
C CYS A 210 -8.85 -5.46 -13.07
N ILE A 211 -8.58 -6.58 -13.77
CA ILE A 211 -9.61 -7.38 -14.44
C ILE A 211 -10.64 -7.92 -13.41
N ALA A 212 -10.20 -8.31 -12.22
CA ALA A 212 -11.10 -8.79 -11.17
C ALA A 212 -11.96 -7.65 -10.58
N ALA A 213 -11.40 -6.47 -10.39
CA ALA A 213 -12.14 -5.28 -9.95
C ALA A 213 -13.20 -4.85 -10.97
N GLU A 214 -12.91 -4.94 -12.27
CA GLU A 214 -13.88 -4.67 -13.35
C GLU A 214 -15.06 -5.65 -13.31
N LYS A 215 -14.84 -6.91 -12.96
CA LYS A 215 -15.93 -7.88 -12.76
C LYS A 215 -16.82 -7.51 -11.57
N ALA A 216 -16.31 -6.80 -10.58
CA ALA A 216 -17.09 -6.22 -9.49
C ALA A 216 -17.76 -4.87 -9.87
N GLY A 217 -17.59 -4.40 -11.12
CA GLY A 217 -18.16 -3.14 -11.63
C GLY A 217 -17.37 -1.88 -11.29
N ILE A 218 -16.14 -2.02 -10.80
CA ILE A 218 -15.24 -0.92 -10.45
C ILE A 218 -14.44 -0.51 -11.70
N SER A 219 -14.31 0.79 -11.97
CA SER A 219 -13.38 1.30 -13.00
C SER A 219 -11.94 1.09 -12.53
N THR A 220 -10.99 0.88 -13.45
CA THR A 220 -9.59 0.60 -13.06
C THR A 220 -8.59 1.53 -13.73
N LEU A 221 -7.47 1.74 -13.06
CA LEU A 221 -6.25 2.31 -13.61
C LEU A 221 -5.11 1.32 -13.36
N HIS A 222 -4.69 0.60 -14.42
CA HIS A 222 -3.52 -0.26 -14.35
C HIS A 222 -2.25 0.59 -14.27
N GLU A 223 -1.62 0.58 -13.10
CA GLU A 223 -0.43 1.38 -12.78
C GLU A 223 0.85 0.65 -13.19
N THR A 224 1.43 1.02 -14.31
CA THR A 224 2.59 0.32 -14.89
C THR A 224 3.95 0.96 -14.56
N SER A 225 3.96 2.12 -13.91
CA SER A 225 5.18 2.91 -13.67
C SER A 225 5.41 3.26 -12.20
N GLY A 226 4.44 2.96 -11.35
CA GLY A 226 4.44 3.34 -9.93
C GLY A 226 4.11 4.80 -9.65
N HIS A 227 3.85 5.61 -10.69
CA HIS A 227 3.59 7.06 -10.55
C HIS A 227 2.64 7.63 -11.62
N ARG A 228 2.07 6.80 -12.50
CA ARG A 228 1.10 7.20 -13.53
C ARG A 228 -0.12 7.88 -12.93
N TRP A 229 -0.66 7.33 -11.85
CA TRP A 229 -1.83 7.86 -11.15
C TRP A 229 -1.63 9.30 -10.61
N LEU A 230 -0.39 9.73 -10.37
CA LEU A 230 -0.08 11.10 -9.93
C LEU A 230 -0.54 12.16 -10.93
N TYR A 231 -0.62 11.80 -12.20
CA TYR A 231 -0.91 12.72 -13.31
C TYR A 231 -2.24 12.44 -14.00
N GLU A 232 -2.77 11.21 -13.88
CA GLU A 232 -3.98 10.78 -14.58
C GLU A 232 -5.25 10.84 -13.72
N ILE A 233 -5.11 11.02 -12.41
CA ILE A 233 -6.23 11.12 -11.48
C ILE A 233 -6.33 12.50 -10.86
#